data_8994a7892485a73b53639d928c1a5018
#
_entry.id   8994a7892485a73b53639d928c1a5018
#
_cell.length_a   1.000
_cell.length_b   1.000
_cell.length_c   1.000
_cell.angle_alpha   90.00
_cell.angle_beta   90.00
_cell.angle_gamma   90.00
#
_symmetry.space_group_name_H-M   'P 1'
#
loop_
_entity.id
_entity.type
_entity.pdbx_description
1 polymer ?
#
loop_
_entity_poly.entity_id
_entity_poly.type
_entity_poly.pdbx_seq_one_letter_code
_entity_poly.pdbx_strand_id
1 'polypeptide(L)'
;MKERIMTVPERQPVLFLPHGGGPCFFMEGSEKWAHMADYLRAIENSLPRKPEAIVVVSGHWETEKPSVTSNAHPPLLYDYNGFPPHTYQLRYPAPGSPARAAQICKLLAEAGIEAAEDEARGFDHGVFIPFMLAFPKADIPIVELSLQQELVPEFH
;
A
#
# COMPACT_ATOMS: atom_id res chain seq x y z
N MET A 1 19.45 -12.57 39.82
CA MET A 1 19.47 -12.78 38.34
C MET A 1 18.03 -12.50 37.88
N LYS A 2 17.76 -11.33 37.26
CA LYS A 2 16.42 -11.00 36.76
C LYS A 2 16.25 -11.69 35.42
N GLU A 3 15.34 -12.65 35.33
CA GLU A 3 14.91 -13.23 34.07
C GLU A 3 14.41 -12.12 33.16
N ARG A 4 15.06 -11.96 32.01
CA ARG A 4 14.63 -11.07 30.94
C ARG A 4 13.49 -11.79 30.21
N ILE A 5 12.24 -11.48 30.60
CA ILE A 5 11.08 -11.93 29.85
C ILE A 5 11.24 -11.36 28.45
N MET A 6 11.57 -12.22 27.50
CA MET A 6 11.55 -11.87 26.09
C MET A 6 10.09 -11.71 25.67
N THR A 7 9.59 -10.49 25.66
CA THR A 7 8.29 -10.20 25.05
C THR A 7 8.40 -10.46 23.56
N VAL A 8 7.58 -11.38 23.04
CA VAL A 8 7.42 -11.55 21.59
C VAL A 8 6.92 -10.21 21.06
N PRO A 9 7.61 -9.60 20.06
CA PRO A 9 7.15 -8.33 19.52
C PRO A 9 5.74 -8.52 18.96
N GLU A 10 4.84 -7.63 19.37
CA GLU A 10 3.47 -7.60 18.89
C GLU A 10 3.47 -7.48 17.35
N ARG A 11 2.78 -8.42 16.67
CA ARG A 11 2.74 -8.45 15.21
C ARG A 11 1.91 -7.28 14.68
N GLN A 12 2.35 -6.70 13.57
CA GLN A 12 1.52 -5.75 12.82
C GLN A 12 0.31 -6.48 12.23
N PRO A 13 -0.86 -5.84 12.22
CA PRO A 13 -2.06 -6.43 11.63
C PRO A 13 -1.96 -6.55 10.11
N VAL A 14 -2.75 -7.46 9.54
CA VAL A 14 -3.12 -7.45 8.13
C VAL A 14 -4.47 -6.77 8.02
N LEU A 15 -4.59 -5.78 7.15
CA LEU A 15 -5.79 -4.97 6.99
C LEU A 15 -6.30 -5.07 5.57
N PHE A 16 -7.62 -5.25 5.42
CA PHE A 16 -8.30 -5.07 4.14
C PHE A 16 -8.91 -3.67 4.12
N LEU A 17 -8.41 -2.80 3.23
CA LEU A 17 -8.78 -1.39 3.20
C LEU A 17 -9.65 -1.07 1.98
N PRO A 18 -10.86 -0.54 2.17
CA PRO A 18 -11.62 0.06 1.10
C PRO A 18 -11.04 1.46 0.78
N HIS A 19 -11.01 1.85 -0.50
CA HIS A 19 -10.52 3.17 -0.91
C HIS A 19 -11.57 4.03 -1.63
N GLY A 20 -12.80 3.52 -1.81
CA GLY A 20 -13.87 4.23 -2.51
C GLY A 20 -13.67 4.26 -4.04
N GLY A 21 -14.21 5.25 -4.71
CA GLY A 21 -14.11 5.39 -6.16
C GLY A 21 -13.15 6.53 -6.56
N GLY A 22 -11.97 6.19 -7.10
CA GLY A 22 -10.97 7.18 -7.49
C GLY A 22 -10.61 8.16 -6.36
N PRO A 23 -10.48 9.47 -6.63
CA PRO A 23 -10.10 10.47 -5.63
C PRO A 23 -11.27 10.95 -4.75
N CYS A 24 -12.22 10.07 -4.39
CA CYS A 24 -13.51 10.40 -3.80
C CYS A 24 -13.46 11.25 -2.51
N PHE A 25 -12.38 11.16 -1.74
CA PHE A 25 -12.20 11.96 -0.51
C PHE A 25 -11.77 13.41 -0.78
N PHE A 26 -11.36 13.72 -2.01
CA PHE A 26 -10.74 14.98 -2.41
C PHE A 26 -11.58 15.75 -3.44
N MET A 27 -12.90 15.51 -3.46
CA MET A 27 -13.86 16.10 -4.40
C MET A 27 -15.04 16.72 -3.67
N GLU A 28 -15.83 17.52 -4.38
CA GLU A 28 -17.16 17.94 -3.93
C GLU A 28 -18.05 16.70 -3.69
N GLY A 29 -18.86 16.72 -2.65
CA GLY A 29 -19.69 15.59 -2.25
C GLY A 29 -18.90 14.49 -1.52
N SER A 30 -17.68 14.78 -1.06
CA SER A 30 -16.86 13.83 -0.27
C SER A 30 -17.47 13.50 1.09
N GLU A 31 -18.43 14.29 1.59
CA GLU A 31 -19.14 14.04 2.84
C GLU A 31 -19.88 12.70 2.87
N LYS A 32 -20.30 12.17 1.72
CA LYS A 32 -20.89 10.82 1.62
C LYS A 32 -19.89 9.70 1.95
N TRP A 33 -18.61 10.00 1.94
CA TRP A 33 -17.52 9.09 2.28
C TRP A 33 -16.97 9.31 3.70
N ALA A 34 -17.62 10.19 4.50
CA ALA A 34 -17.10 10.61 5.81
C ALA A 34 -16.77 9.44 6.73
N HIS A 35 -17.67 8.46 6.86
CA HIS A 35 -17.42 7.29 7.72
C HIS A 35 -16.19 6.47 7.28
N MET A 36 -15.99 6.29 5.97
CA MET A 36 -14.81 5.62 5.44
C MET A 36 -13.56 6.46 5.69
N ALA A 37 -13.63 7.76 5.46
CA ALA A 37 -12.52 8.68 5.73
C ALA A 37 -12.11 8.68 7.20
N ASP A 38 -13.07 8.66 8.13
CA ASP A 38 -12.80 8.60 9.56
C ASP A 38 -12.18 7.26 9.97
N TYR A 39 -12.65 6.16 9.40
CA TYR A 39 -12.03 4.86 9.58
C TYR A 39 -10.56 4.87 9.12
N LEU A 40 -10.28 5.37 7.92
CA LEU A 40 -8.91 5.47 7.39
C LEU A 40 -8.02 6.33 8.29
N ARG A 41 -8.50 7.50 8.74
CA ARG A 41 -7.75 8.39 9.65
C ARG A 41 -7.43 7.76 11.00
N ALA A 42 -8.22 6.79 11.44
CA ALA A 42 -8.01 6.10 12.71
C ALA A 42 -6.93 5.00 12.63
N ILE A 43 -6.54 4.56 11.43
CA ILE A 43 -5.66 3.40 11.23
C ILE A 43 -4.31 3.58 11.92
N GLU A 44 -3.59 4.67 11.66
CA GLU A 44 -2.25 4.89 12.23
C GLU A 44 -2.25 4.75 13.76
N ASN A 45 -3.29 5.31 14.41
CA ASN A 45 -3.43 5.27 15.87
C ASN A 45 -3.91 3.91 16.41
N SER A 46 -4.46 3.05 15.56
CA SER A 46 -4.91 1.70 15.95
C SER A 46 -3.79 0.66 15.90
N LEU A 47 -2.66 1.00 15.28
CA LEU A 47 -1.54 0.08 15.17
C LEU A 47 -0.80 -0.06 16.50
N PRO A 48 -0.30 -1.26 16.83
CA PRO A 48 0.44 -1.50 18.08
C PRO A 48 1.73 -0.67 18.17
N ARG A 49 2.31 -0.32 17.04
CA ARG A 49 3.47 0.56 16.88
C ARG A 49 3.56 1.06 15.45
N LYS A 50 4.33 2.12 15.21
CA LYS A 50 4.61 2.59 13.84
C LYS A 50 5.28 1.47 13.04
N PRO A 51 4.76 1.10 11.85
CA PRO A 51 5.40 0.10 11.00
C PRO A 51 6.72 0.63 10.42
N GLU A 52 7.67 -0.27 10.21
CA GLU A 52 8.93 0.04 9.53
C GLU A 52 8.76 0.16 8.01
N ALA A 53 7.76 -0.54 7.47
CA ALA A 53 7.34 -0.50 6.08
C ALA A 53 5.93 -1.06 5.96
N ILE A 54 5.24 -0.71 4.88
CA ILE A 54 3.92 -1.24 4.55
C ILE A 54 4.03 -1.99 3.23
N VAL A 55 3.58 -3.24 3.19
CA VAL A 55 3.38 -4.00 1.97
C VAL A 55 1.90 -3.88 1.60
N VAL A 56 1.63 -3.44 0.39
CA VAL A 56 0.27 -3.25 -0.13
C VAL A 56 0.06 -4.16 -1.32
N VAL A 57 -1.01 -4.94 -1.30
CA VAL A 57 -1.50 -5.63 -2.49
C VAL A 57 -2.63 -4.79 -3.05
N SER A 58 -2.45 -4.22 -4.24
CA SER A 58 -3.47 -3.40 -4.89
C SER A 58 -4.28 -4.21 -5.88
N GLY A 59 -5.61 -4.09 -5.80
CA GLY A 59 -6.52 -4.64 -6.81
C GLY A 59 -6.47 -3.93 -8.17
N HIS A 60 -5.64 -2.88 -8.31
CA HIS A 60 -5.44 -2.12 -9.55
C HIS A 60 -4.15 -2.51 -10.30
N TRP A 61 -3.43 -3.48 -9.76
CA TRP A 61 -2.20 -3.96 -10.40
C TRP A 61 -2.21 -5.48 -10.56
N GLU A 62 -2.44 -5.92 -11.78
CA GLU A 62 -2.41 -7.32 -12.18
C GLU A 62 -1.27 -7.56 -13.17
N THR A 63 -0.49 -8.59 -12.97
CA THR A 63 0.65 -8.97 -13.80
C THR A 63 0.67 -10.47 -14.06
N GLU A 64 1.34 -10.88 -15.13
CA GLU A 64 1.51 -12.31 -15.44
C GLU A 64 2.29 -13.03 -14.32
N LYS A 65 3.37 -12.40 -13.84
CA LYS A 65 4.12 -12.84 -12.66
C LYS A 65 3.96 -11.80 -11.56
N PRO A 66 3.81 -12.17 -10.29
CA PRO A 66 3.84 -11.23 -9.19
C PRO A 66 4.99 -10.24 -9.33
N SER A 67 4.69 -8.97 -9.22
CA SER A 67 5.66 -7.90 -9.39
C SER A 67 5.65 -7.00 -8.17
N VAL A 68 6.81 -6.48 -7.79
CA VAL A 68 7.03 -5.70 -6.58
C VAL A 68 7.64 -4.36 -6.95
N THR A 69 7.05 -3.26 -6.50
CA THR A 69 7.65 -1.94 -6.73
C THR A 69 9.00 -1.83 -6.04
N SER A 70 10.04 -1.44 -6.78
CA SER A 70 11.42 -1.38 -6.27
C SER A 70 12.08 0.00 -6.36
N ASN A 71 11.37 1.03 -6.82
CA ASN A 71 11.87 2.41 -6.82
C ASN A 71 11.96 2.98 -5.39
N ALA A 72 13.01 3.71 -5.07
CA ALA A 72 13.15 4.40 -3.79
C ALA A 72 12.21 5.61 -3.67
N HIS A 73 11.80 6.19 -4.80
CA HIS A 73 10.90 7.35 -4.90
C HIS A 73 9.84 7.13 -5.96
N PRO A 74 8.87 6.21 -5.72
CA PRO A 74 7.86 5.87 -6.71
C PRO A 74 7.00 7.09 -7.07
N PRO A 75 6.73 7.34 -8.36
CA PRO A 75 5.76 8.35 -8.76
C PRO A 75 4.34 7.94 -8.36
N LEU A 76 3.39 8.87 -8.41
CA LEU A 76 1.96 8.52 -8.33
C LEU A 76 1.44 8.16 -9.73
N LEU A 77 0.63 7.11 -9.78
CA LEU A 77 -0.08 6.70 -10.97
C LEU A 77 -1.55 7.10 -10.83
N TYR A 78 -1.96 8.12 -11.58
CA TYR A 78 -3.36 8.57 -11.61
C TYR A 78 -4.16 7.71 -12.60
N ASP A 79 -4.39 6.46 -12.21
CA ASP A 79 -5.05 5.42 -13.00
C ASP A 79 -6.58 5.54 -13.02
N TYR A 80 -7.09 6.75 -12.84
CA TYR A 80 -8.50 7.12 -12.95
C TYR A 80 -8.68 8.23 -14.00
N ASN A 81 -9.90 8.41 -14.49
CA ASN A 81 -10.22 9.43 -15.49
C ASN A 81 -11.60 10.05 -15.26
N GLY A 82 -11.84 11.20 -15.89
CA GLY A 82 -13.14 11.89 -15.79
C GLY A 82 -13.36 12.64 -14.48
N PHE A 83 -12.33 12.83 -13.66
CA PHE A 83 -12.40 13.55 -12.39
C PHE A 83 -11.96 15.02 -12.53
N PRO A 84 -12.26 15.88 -11.55
CA PRO A 84 -11.86 17.30 -11.58
C PRO A 84 -10.33 17.46 -11.69
N PRO A 85 -9.84 18.49 -12.43
CA PRO A 85 -8.40 18.66 -12.69
C PRO A 85 -7.50 18.70 -11.44
N HIS A 86 -7.99 19.24 -10.32
CA HIS A 86 -7.21 19.32 -9.09
C HIS A 86 -6.87 17.94 -8.50
N THR A 87 -7.67 16.91 -8.80
CA THR A 87 -7.42 15.54 -8.30
C THR A 87 -6.20 14.89 -8.94
N TYR A 88 -5.78 15.36 -10.12
CA TYR A 88 -4.54 14.94 -10.80
C TYR A 88 -3.31 15.72 -10.31
N GLN A 89 -3.47 16.56 -9.30
CA GLN A 89 -2.40 17.34 -8.67
C GLN A 89 -2.16 16.91 -7.22
N LEU A 90 -2.87 15.89 -6.76
CA LEU A 90 -2.65 15.30 -5.43
C LEU A 90 -1.20 14.83 -5.31
N ARG A 91 -0.64 14.94 -4.11
CA ARG A 91 0.75 14.55 -3.83
C ARG A 91 0.80 13.66 -2.60
N TYR A 92 1.51 12.58 -2.72
CA TYR A 92 1.78 11.67 -1.61
C TYR A 92 3.22 11.15 -1.74
N PRO A 93 4.22 11.86 -1.23
CA PRO A 93 5.64 11.57 -1.46
C PRO A 93 6.18 10.49 -0.51
N ALA A 94 5.43 9.42 -0.28
CA ALA A 94 5.92 8.32 0.52
C ALA A 94 7.11 7.64 -0.18
N PRO A 95 8.18 7.30 0.56
CA PRO A 95 9.30 6.58 -0.02
C PRO A 95 8.91 5.14 -0.38
N GLY A 96 9.54 4.59 -1.39
CA GLY A 96 9.57 3.14 -1.62
C GLY A 96 10.71 2.49 -0.83
N SER A 97 10.89 1.19 -1.00
CA SER A 97 11.96 0.46 -0.32
C SER A 97 12.53 -0.67 -1.20
N PRO A 98 13.56 -0.39 -2.01
CA PRO A 98 14.24 -1.43 -2.81
C PRO A 98 14.69 -2.63 -1.99
N ALA A 99 15.21 -2.39 -0.78
CA ALA A 99 15.65 -3.47 0.10
C ALA A 99 14.50 -4.39 0.55
N ARG A 100 13.30 -3.83 0.80
CA ARG A 100 12.12 -4.62 1.14
C ARG A 100 11.55 -5.32 -0.10
N ALA A 101 11.60 -4.69 -1.27
CA ALA A 101 11.21 -5.31 -2.54
C ALA A 101 12.04 -6.58 -2.79
N ALA A 102 13.37 -6.49 -2.70
CA ALA A 102 14.26 -7.63 -2.84
C ALA A 102 13.98 -8.73 -1.77
N GLN A 103 13.68 -8.33 -0.53
CA GLN A 103 13.31 -9.27 0.54
C GLN A 103 12.01 -10.01 0.21
N ILE A 104 10.99 -9.30 -0.32
CA ILE A 104 9.70 -9.90 -0.71
C ILE A 104 9.92 -10.88 -1.85
N CYS A 105 10.64 -10.49 -2.91
CA CYS A 105 10.98 -11.38 -4.01
C CYS A 105 11.69 -12.66 -3.54
N LYS A 106 12.62 -12.53 -2.59
CA LYS A 106 13.29 -13.67 -1.99
C LYS A 106 12.33 -14.60 -1.24
N LEU A 107 11.43 -14.04 -0.42
CA LEU A 107 10.44 -14.82 0.33
C LEU A 107 9.46 -15.55 -0.60
N LEU A 108 9.03 -14.90 -1.68
CA LEU A 108 8.18 -15.50 -2.70
C LEU A 108 8.93 -16.65 -3.41
N ALA A 109 10.20 -16.46 -3.77
CA ALA A 109 11.03 -17.51 -4.39
C ALA A 109 11.23 -18.72 -3.46
N GLU A 110 11.43 -18.51 -2.15
CA GLU A 110 11.50 -19.57 -1.14
C GLU A 110 10.17 -20.35 -1.04
N ALA A 111 9.04 -19.72 -1.35
CA ALA A 111 7.73 -20.35 -1.46
C ALA A 111 7.46 -20.99 -2.85
N GLY A 112 8.41 -20.94 -3.77
CA GLY A 112 8.24 -21.47 -5.14
C GLY A 112 7.52 -20.53 -6.09
N ILE A 113 7.35 -19.26 -5.72
CA ILE A 113 6.69 -18.22 -6.52
C ILE A 113 7.75 -17.33 -7.13
N GLU A 114 7.87 -17.33 -8.46
CA GLU A 114 8.75 -16.40 -9.17
C GLU A 114 8.11 -15.01 -9.19
N ALA A 115 8.82 -14.00 -8.71
CA ALA A 115 8.39 -12.61 -8.70
C ALA A 115 9.43 -11.71 -9.38
N ALA A 116 9.00 -10.55 -9.90
CA ALA A 116 9.84 -9.56 -10.53
C ALA A 116 9.85 -8.25 -9.74
N GLU A 117 10.96 -7.53 -9.79
CA GLU A 117 11.03 -6.15 -9.34
C GLU A 117 10.64 -5.21 -10.48
N ASP A 118 9.81 -4.20 -10.17
CA ASP A 118 9.39 -3.16 -11.12
C ASP A 118 9.81 -1.78 -10.58
N GLU A 119 10.84 -1.21 -11.17
CA GLU A 119 11.35 0.11 -10.81
C GLU A 119 10.54 1.25 -11.43
N ALA A 120 9.79 0.97 -12.49
CA ALA A 120 9.01 1.98 -13.22
C ALA A 120 7.61 2.20 -12.64
N ARG A 121 7.04 1.19 -12.01
CA ARG A 121 5.68 1.25 -11.43
C ARG A 121 5.62 2.27 -10.31
N GLY A 122 4.62 3.16 -10.41
CA GLY A 122 4.24 4.10 -9.35
C GLY A 122 3.11 3.57 -8.47
N PHE A 123 2.80 4.29 -7.39
CA PHE A 123 1.65 3.96 -6.54
C PHE A 123 0.34 4.34 -7.22
N ASP A 124 -0.55 3.38 -7.43
CA ASP A 124 -1.88 3.62 -7.97
C ASP A 124 -2.84 4.25 -6.94
N HIS A 125 -4.04 4.64 -7.39
CA HIS A 125 -4.98 5.32 -6.52
C HIS A 125 -5.52 4.44 -5.39
N GLY A 126 -5.52 3.13 -5.54
CA GLY A 126 -5.85 2.19 -4.46
C GLY A 126 -4.85 2.26 -3.31
N VAL A 127 -3.64 2.75 -3.56
CA VAL A 127 -2.61 2.99 -2.57
C VAL A 127 -2.64 4.45 -2.08
N PHE A 128 -2.37 5.43 -2.96
CA PHE A 128 -2.12 6.78 -2.48
C PHE A 128 -3.37 7.50 -1.95
N ILE A 129 -4.55 7.26 -2.50
CA ILE A 129 -5.79 7.92 -2.05
C ILE A 129 -6.14 7.55 -0.59
N PRO A 130 -6.27 6.27 -0.19
CA PRO A 130 -6.53 5.93 1.20
C PRO A 130 -5.36 6.29 2.13
N PHE A 131 -4.12 6.21 1.65
CA PHE A 131 -2.95 6.45 2.48
C PHE A 131 -2.72 7.92 2.80
N MET A 132 -3.18 8.85 1.95
CA MET A 132 -3.25 10.28 2.29
C MET A 132 -4.08 10.55 3.55
N LEU A 133 -5.04 9.67 3.87
CA LEU A 133 -5.84 9.75 5.10
C LEU A 133 -5.25 8.90 6.23
N ALA A 134 -4.83 7.67 5.93
CA ALA A 134 -4.37 6.71 6.92
C ALA A 134 -2.96 7.03 7.45
N PHE A 135 -2.07 7.52 6.59
CA PHE A 135 -0.67 7.83 6.91
C PHE A 135 -0.26 9.19 6.30
N PRO A 136 -0.87 10.29 6.76
CA PRO A 136 -0.77 11.60 6.10
C PRO A 136 0.66 12.20 6.10
N LYS A 137 1.55 11.71 6.96
CA LYS A 137 2.95 12.15 7.00
C LYS A 137 3.79 11.63 5.84
N ALA A 138 3.31 10.59 5.14
CA ALA A 138 4.02 9.94 4.05
C ALA A 138 5.48 9.54 4.40
N ASP A 139 5.71 9.16 5.66
CA ASP A 139 7.05 8.90 6.23
C ASP A 139 7.31 7.41 6.52
N ILE A 140 6.44 6.53 6.04
CA ILE A 140 6.58 5.07 6.12
C ILE A 140 6.86 4.56 4.71
N PRO A 141 7.94 3.80 4.50
CA PRO A 141 8.20 3.18 3.20
C PRO A 141 7.08 2.24 2.77
N ILE A 142 6.71 2.31 1.50
CA ILE A 142 5.66 1.47 0.92
C ILE A 142 6.26 0.62 -0.20
N VAL A 143 5.87 -0.63 -0.24
CA VAL A 143 6.15 -1.55 -1.34
C VAL A 143 4.81 -2.09 -1.82
N GLU A 144 4.49 -1.86 -3.07
CA GLU A 144 3.29 -2.40 -3.70
C GLU A 144 3.61 -3.74 -4.36
N LEU A 145 2.75 -4.72 -4.16
CA LEU A 145 2.81 -6.06 -4.75
C LEU A 145 1.58 -6.25 -5.64
N SER A 146 1.79 -6.73 -6.87
CA SER A 146 0.70 -7.02 -7.79
C SER A 146 -0.06 -8.27 -7.41
N LEU A 147 -1.30 -8.37 -7.90
CA LEU A 147 -1.99 -9.64 -8.06
C LEU A 147 -1.45 -10.36 -9.29
N GLN A 148 -1.64 -11.68 -9.31
CA GLN A 148 -1.43 -12.48 -10.51
C GLN A 148 -2.67 -12.39 -11.40
N GLN A 149 -2.47 -12.20 -12.71
CA GLN A 149 -3.51 -11.84 -13.68
C GLN A 149 -4.66 -12.84 -13.80
N GLU A 150 -4.42 -14.13 -13.58
CA GLU A 150 -5.47 -15.15 -13.65
C GLU A 150 -6.36 -15.17 -12.41
N LEU A 151 -5.98 -14.48 -11.33
CA LEU A 151 -6.73 -14.35 -10.07
C LEU A 151 -7.19 -15.69 -9.48
N VAL A 152 -6.38 -16.72 -9.65
CA VAL A 152 -6.63 -18.05 -9.09
C VAL A 152 -6.50 -17.98 -7.55
N PRO A 153 -7.56 -18.26 -6.77
CA PRO A 153 -7.54 -18.07 -5.31
C PRO A 153 -6.46 -18.89 -4.60
N GLU A 154 -6.17 -20.10 -5.09
CA GLU A 154 -5.16 -20.99 -4.52
C GLU A 154 -3.73 -20.47 -4.70
N PHE A 155 -3.53 -19.53 -5.63
CA PHE A 155 -2.24 -18.89 -5.85
C PHE A 155 -2.02 -17.73 -4.86
N HIS A 156 -3.08 -17.02 -4.47
CA HIS A 156 -3.03 -15.84 -3.60
C HIS A 156 -3.27 -16.20 -2.14
#